data_23b227bda70353f999765afd7da395e3
#
_entry.id   23b227bda70353f999765afd7da395e3
#
_cell.length_a   1.000
_cell.length_b   1.000
_cell.length_c   1.000
_cell.angle_alpha   90.00
_cell.angle_beta   90.00
_cell.angle_gamma   90.00
#
_symmetry.space_group_name_H-M   'P 1'
#
loop_
_entity.id
_entity.type
_entity.pdbx_description
1 polymer ?
#
loop_
_entity_poly.entity_id
_entity_poly.type
_entity_poly.pdbx_seq_one_letter_code
_entity_poly.pdbx_strand_id
1 'polypeptide(L)'
;MPRLWLILPLLLLCAAAPDPGQGPGPALGQVTKLPVPRFVSLRSDQVNFRAGPGFQYPVNWVYQRAGLPVEIIGEFDVWRQVLAPDGGTGWVHEATVRARRGFYVTAPQVDLRNSPNAEAGVEAYLTQGVSGELIRCDKDADFCRVNVDHRSGYLARTDFWGAFAGETVQP
;
A
#
# COMPACT_ATOMS: atom_id res chain seq x y z
N MET A 1 34.38 46.85 -52.51
CA MET A 1 34.65 46.08 -51.28
C MET A 1 33.32 45.61 -50.72
N PRO A 2 32.91 44.34 -50.92
CA PRO A 2 31.63 43.86 -50.39
C PRO A 2 31.82 43.37 -48.95
N ARG A 3 30.95 43.83 -48.08
CA ARG A 3 30.87 43.38 -46.66
C ARG A 3 30.12 42.06 -46.61
N LEU A 4 30.82 40.97 -46.19
CA LEU A 4 30.28 39.67 -45.94
C LEU A 4 29.58 39.67 -44.57
N TRP A 5 28.26 39.51 -44.52
CA TRP A 5 27.48 39.32 -43.32
C TRP A 5 27.46 37.82 -42.99
N LEU A 6 28.14 37.45 -41.89
CA LEU A 6 28.07 36.14 -41.31
C LEU A 6 26.76 35.99 -40.53
N ILE A 7 25.83 35.22 -41.09
CA ILE A 7 24.59 34.81 -40.41
C ILE A 7 24.95 33.59 -39.57
N LEU A 8 24.99 33.78 -38.26
CA LEU A 8 25.16 32.71 -37.27
C LEU A 8 23.80 32.00 -37.04
N PRO A 9 23.64 30.67 -37.25
CA PRO A 9 22.36 30.01 -36.96
C PRO A 9 22.21 29.87 -35.45
N LEU A 10 21.12 30.46 -34.92
CA LEU A 10 20.67 30.31 -33.54
C LEU A 10 20.06 28.90 -33.38
N LEU A 11 20.82 27.98 -32.82
CA LEU A 11 20.31 26.65 -32.42
C LEU A 11 19.34 26.83 -31.26
N LEU A 12 18.03 26.77 -31.54
CA LEU A 12 17.00 26.64 -30.51
C LEU A 12 17.13 25.26 -29.86
N LEU A 13 17.71 25.20 -28.66
CA LEU A 13 17.56 24.03 -27.77
C LEU A 13 16.09 23.98 -27.32
N CYS A 14 15.29 23.10 -27.93
CA CYS A 14 14.01 22.68 -27.34
C CYS A 14 14.29 21.90 -26.07
N ALA A 15 14.22 22.55 -24.91
CA ALA A 15 14.12 21.86 -23.63
C ALA A 15 12.75 21.18 -23.58
N ALA A 16 12.72 19.86 -23.64
CA ALA A 16 11.49 19.08 -23.41
C ALA A 16 10.99 19.38 -21.99
N ALA A 17 9.77 19.93 -21.88
CA ALA A 17 9.13 20.09 -20.59
C ALA A 17 8.87 18.70 -19.97
N PRO A 18 9.06 18.51 -18.66
CA PRO A 18 8.74 17.26 -18.00
C PRO A 18 7.24 16.99 -18.13
N ASP A 19 6.92 15.75 -18.45
CA ASP A 19 5.55 15.24 -18.61
C ASP A 19 4.76 15.42 -17.30
N PRO A 20 3.63 16.16 -17.26
CA PRO A 20 2.89 16.45 -16.03
C PRO A 20 2.21 15.21 -15.40
N GLY A 21 2.34 14.03 -16.01
CA GLY A 21 1.72 12.77 -15.54
C GLY A 21 2.62 11.88 -14.69
N GLN A 22 3.91 12.17 -14.55
CA GLN A 22 4.82 11.39 -13.70
C GLN A 22 5.14 12.17 -12.44
N GLY A 23 4.30 12.02 -11.43
CA GLY A 23 4.72 12.35 -10.06
C GLY A 23 6.00 11.58 -9.69
N PRO A 24 6.81 12.07 -8.73
CA PRO A 24 7.98 11.34 -8.28
C PRO A 24 7.54 9.93 -7.86
N GLY A 25 8.19 8.91 -8.45
CA GLY A 25 7.95 7.51 -8.07
C GLY A 25 8.10 7.31 -6.55
N PRO A 26 7.61 6.19 -6.00
CA PRO A 26 7.67 5.95 -4.57
C PRO A 26 9.12 6.11 -4.08
N ALA A 27 9.31 6.89 -3.02
CA ALA A 27 10.60 7.05 -2.41
C ALA A 27 11.11 5.70 -1.89
N LEU A 28 12.41 5.46 -1.92
CA LEU A 28 12.99 4.27 -1.31
C LEU A 28 13.21 4.49 0.18
N GLY A 29 12.85 3.52 0.98
CA GLY A 29 13.10 3.52 2.41
C GLY A 29 14.60 3.66 2.72
N GLN A 30 14.91 4.42 3.75
CA GLN A 30 16.31 4.70 4.09
C GLN A 30 17.07 3.46 4.55
N VAL A 31 16.38 2.53 5.19
CA VAL A 31 16.96 1.30 5.77
C VAL A 31 16.86 0.13 4.82
N THR A 32 15.65 -0.24 4.42
CA THR A 32 15.39 -1.47 3.65
C THR A 32 15.62 -1.32 2.14
N LYS A 33 15.69 -0.10 1.63
CA LYS A 33 15.72 0.23 0.19
C LYS A 33 14.49 -0.28 -0.57
N LEU A 34 13.44 -0.67 0.13
CA LEU A 34 12.13 -1.00 -0.45
C LEU A 34 11.30 0.26 -0.66
N PRO A 35 10.31 0.25 -1.56
CA PRO A 35 9.41 1.38 -1.74
C PRO A 35 8.73 1.81 -0.43
N VAL A 36 8.60 3.11 -0.22
CA VAL A 36 7.81 3.74 0.85
C VAL A 36 6.93 4.80 0.17
N PRO A 37 5.61 4.75 0.33
CA PRO A 37 4.85 3.82 1.18
C PRO A 37 4.74 2.39 0.62
N ARG A 38 4.48 1.41 1.50
CA ARG A 38 4.18 0.03 1.11
C ARG A 38 3.32 -0.68 2.15
N PHE A 39 2.50 -1.61 1.71
CA PHE A 39 1.69 -2.43 2.60
C PHE A 39 2.45 -3.65 3.11
N VAL A 40 2.25 -3.94 4.39
CA VAL A 40 2.67 -5.16 5.10
C VAL A 40 1.54 -5.60 6.04
N SER A 41 1.70 -6.67 6.79
CA SER A 41 0.72 -7.03 7.82
C SER A 41 1.38 -7.23 9.19
N LEU A 42 0.62 -7.04 10.25
CA LEU A 42 1.03 -7.34 11.61
C LEU A 42 1.27 -8.86 11.75
N ARG A 43 2.38 -9.23 12.39
CA ARG A 43 2.76 -10.62 12.57
C ARG A 43 2.08 -11.24 13.77
N SER A 44 1.92 -10.47 14.85
CA SER A 44 1.45 -10.93 16.16
C SER A 44 0.05 -10.44 16.47
N ASP A 45 -0.64 -11.14 17.34
CA ASP A 45 -1.95 -10.75 17.86
C ASP A 45 -1.89 -9.50 18.76
N GLN A 46 -0.70 -9.13 19.21
CA GLN A 46 -0.49 -7.92 19.98
C GLN A 46 0.73 -7.18 19.47
N VAL A 47 0.51 -5.93 18.99
CA VAL A 47 1.55 -5.05 18.49
C VAL A 47 1.40 -3.66 19.08
N ASN A 48 2.46 -3.19 19.73
CA ASN A 48 2.53 -1.86 20.33
C ASN A 48 2.90 -0.81 19.28
N PHE A 49 2.04 0.17 19.07
CA PHE A 49 2.31 1.38 18.29
C PHE A 49 2.82 2.46 19.23
N ARG A 50 4.07 2.86 19.07
CA ARG A 50 4.76 3.82 19.93
C ARG A 50 4.78 5.21 19.32
N ALA A 51 4.95 6.23 20.18
CA ALA A 51 5.06 7.62 19.77
C ALA A 51 6.36 7.91 18.97
N GLY A 52 7.37 7.06 19.07
CA GLY A 52 8.66 7.25 18.39
C GLY A 52 9.43 5.94 18.20
N PRO A 53 10.52 5.99 17.43
CA PRO A 53 11.33 4.83 17.04
C PRO A 53 12.26 4.39 18.18
N GLY A 54 11.73 3.71 19.18
CA GLY A 54 12.50 3.19 20.31
C GLY A 54 11.62 2.65 21.43
N PHE A 55 12.16 1.72 22.22
CA PHE A 55 11.46 1.15 23.39
C PHE A 55 11.21 2.17 24.51
N GLN A 56 12.00 3.27 24.56
CA GLN A 56 11.84 4.37 25.50
C GLN A 56 10.62 5.26 25.21
N TYR A 57 10.07 5.20 23.99
CA TYR A 57 8.87 5.97 23.66
C TYR A 57 7.61 5.31 24.19
N PRO A 58 6.63 6.08 24.67
CA PRO A 58 5.37 5.53 25.19
C PRO A 58 4.60 4.78 24.10
N VAL A 59 3.80 3.80 24.53
CA VAL A 59 2.85 3.08 23.69
C VAL A 59 1.57 3.91 23.63
N ASN A 60 1.20 4.35 22.40
CA ASN A 60 -0.04 5.09 22.18
C ASN A 60 -1.22 4.15 21.99
N TRP A 61 -1.01 3.04 21.26
CA TRP A 61 -2.02 2.07 20.88
C TRP A 61 -1.48 0.65 20.94
N VAL A 62 -2.36 -0.31 21.20
CA VAL A 62 -2.06 -1.73 21.10
C VAL A 62 -3.06 -2.36 20.14
N TYR A 63 -2.58 -2.77 18.97
CA TYR A 63 -3.41 -3.50 18.01
C TYR A 63 -3.40 -4.99 18.33
N GLN A 64 -4.60 -5.57 18.43
CA GLN A 64 -4.79 -6.97 18.81
C GLN A 64 -5.36 -7.80 17.66
N ARG A 65 -4.63 -7.85 16.54
CA ARG A 65 -5.05 -8.63 15.37
C ARG A 65 -3.87 -8.98 14.47
N ALA A 66 -3.43 -10.25 14.50
CA ALA A 66 -2.49 -10.76 13.51
C ALA A 66 -3.09 -10.68 12.10
N GLY A 67 -2.25 -10.38 11.11
CA GLY A 67 -2.68 -10.25 9.71
C GLY A 67 -3.32 -8.92 9.34
N LEU A 68 -3.58 -8.02 10.31
CA LEU A 68 -4.08 -6.68 10.01
C LEU A 68 -3.12 -5.97 9.04
N PRO A 69 -3.58 -5.47 7.89
CA PRO A 69 -2.74 -4.68 7.01
C PRO A 69 -2.33 -3.38 7.70
N VAL A 70 -1.10 -2.95 7.46
CA VAL A 70 -0.60 -1.63 7.82
C VAL A 70 0.27 -1.11 6.69
N GLU A 71 0.29 0.20 6.51
CA GLU A 71 1.12 0.85 5.51
C GLU A 71 2.38 1.39 6.19
N ILE A 72 3.57 0.94 5.74
CA ILE A 72 4.84 1.53 6.17
C ILE A 72 5.00 2.85 5.44
N ILE A 73 5.02 3.95 6.21
CA ILE A 73 5.16 5.32 5.71
C ILE A 73 6.52 5.93 6.04
N GLY A 74 7.34 5.25 6.86
CA GLY A 74 8.70 5.69 7.21
C GLY A 74 9.52 4.56 7.83
N GLU A 75 10.85 4.77 7.87
CA GLU A 75 11.81 3.82 8.40
C GLU A 75 12.88 4.54 9.22
N PHE A 76 13.26 3.96 10.33
CA PHE A 76 14.38 4.38 11.15
C PHE A 76 14.99 3.17 11.86
N ASP A 77 16.20 2.78 11.51
CA ASP A 77 16.88 1.61 12.06
C ASP A 77 15.95 0.35 12.00
N VAL A 78 15.72 -0.32 13.11
CA VAL A 78 14.80 -1.48 13.23
C VAL A 78 13.32 -1.08 13.39
N TRP A 79 13.00 0.21 13.29
CA TRP A 79 11.65 0.75 13.47
C TRP A 79 10.98 1.09 12.16
N ARG A 80 9.69 0.84 12.09
CA ARG A 80 8.83 1.19 10.94
C ARG A 80 7.73 2.12 11.43
N GLN A 81 7.63 3.28 10.81
CA GLN A 81 6.47 4.15 11.00
C GLN A 81 5.33 3.60 10.17
N VAL A 82 4.20 3.34 10.81
CA VAL A 82 3.06 2.70 10.16
C VAL A 82 1.78 3.51 10.32
N LEU A 83 0.92 3.39 9.31
CA LEU A 83 -0.46 3.84 9.29
C LEU A 83 -1.36 2.61 9.32
N ALA A 84 -2.34 2.59 10.21
CA ALA A 84 -3.36 1.55 10.32
C ALA A 84 -4.64 1.92 9.56
N PRO A 85 -5.54 0.97 9.24
CA PRO A 85 -6.74 1.23 8.45
C PRO A 85 -7.75 2.17 9.11
N ASP A 86 -7.69 2.34 10.41
CA ASP A 86 -8.49 3.29 11.20
C ASP A 86 -7.89 4.71 11.28
N GLY A 87 -6.77 4.94 10.58
CA GLY A 87 -6.03 6.21 10.59
C GLY A 87 -5.01 6.34 11.73
N GLY A 88 -4.92 5.35 12.62
CA GLY A 88 -3.92 5.32 13.69
C GLY A 88 -2.50 5.24 13.16
N THR A 89 -1.59 6.07 13.68
CA THR A 89 -0.18 6.04 13.30
C THR A 89 0.71 5.72 14.49
N GLY A 90 1.87 5.16 14.23
CA GLY A 90 2.85 4.88 15.28
C GLY A 90 4.09 4.17 14.75
N TRP A 91 5.03 3.96 15.65
CA TRP A 91 6.26 3.23 15.37
C TRP A 91 6.16 1.80 15.92
N VAL A 92 6.46 0.84 15.07
CA VAL A 92 6.49 -0.59 15.41
C VAL A 92 7.87 -1.15 15.15
N HIS A 93 8.29 -2.16 15.91
CA HIS A 93 9.53 -2.87 15.65
C HIS A 93 9.37 -3.76 14.41
N GLU A 94 10.37 -3.83 13.55
CA GLU A 94 10.32 -4.59 12.29
C GLU A 94 9.95 -6.06 12.48
N ALA A 95 10.33 -6.67 13.60
CA ALA A 95 9.99 -8.05 13.92
C ALA A 95 8.48 -8.29 14.10
N THR A 96 7.69 -7.22 14.30
CA THR A 96 6.23 -7.30 14.51
C THR A 96 5.43 -7.16 13.23
N VAL A 97 6.08 -6.94 12.10
CA VAL A 97 5.47 -6.90 10.77
C VAL A 97 6.04 -7.97 9.84
N ARG A 98 5.32 -8.29 8.79
CA ARG A 98 5.73 -9.27 7.77
C ARG A 98 5.24 -8.85 6.39
N ALA A 99 5.95 -9.28 5.34
CA ALA A 99 5.62 -8.93 3.96
C ALA A 99 4.30 -9.54 3.44
N ARG A 100 3.74 -10.58 4.13
CA ARG A 100 2.44 -11.15 3.76
C ARG A 100 1.39 -10.05 3.71
N ARG A 101 0.61 -10.04 2.64
CA ARG A 101 -0.38 -9.00 2.39
C ARG A 101 -1.69 -9.34 3.09
N GLY A 102 -2.30 -8.33 3.69
CA GLY A 102 -3.63 -8.42 4.27
C GLY A 102 -4.58 -7.46 3.55
N PHE A 103 -5.87 -7.63 3.81
CA PHE A 103 -6.92 -6.66 3.47
C PHE A 103 -7.76 -6.32 4.70
N TYR A 104 -8.39 -5.17 4.67
CA TYR A 104 -9.32 -4.70 5.69
C TYR A 104 -10.52 -4.04 4.99
N VAL A 105 -11.73 -4.53 5.24
CA VAL A 105 -12.96 -4.01 4.64
C VAL A 105 -13.27 -2.63 5.20
N THR A 106 -13.36 -1.64 4.31
CA THR A 106 -13.63 -0.24 4.68
C THR A 106 -15.09 0.17 4.49
N ALA A 107 -15.78 -0.46 3.53
CA ALA A 107 -17.20 -0.21 3.29
C ALA A 107 -18.09 -0.90 4.35
N PRO A 108 -19.30 -0.41 4.61
CA PRO A 108 -20.22 -0.99 5.61
C PRO A 108 -20.52 -2.47 5.36
N GLN A 109 -20.68 -2.88 4.10
CA GLN A 109 -20.87 -4.25 3.66
C GLN A 109 -20.35 -4.42 2.25
N VAL A 110 -19.69 -5.54 1.97
CA VAL A 110 -19.17 -5.92 0.65
C VAL A 110 -19.47 -7.37 0.34
N ASP A 111 -19.51 -7.69 -0.94
CA ASP A 111 -19.78 -9.04 -1.43
C ASP A 111 -18.45 -9.77 -1.68
N LEU A 112 -18.22 -10.87 -0.97
CA LEU A 112 -17.20 -11.83 -1.34
C LEU A 112 -17.76 -12.70 -2.47
N ARG A 113 -17.17 -12.62 -3.67
CA ARG A 113 -17.68 -13.27 -4.87
C ARG A 113 -16.87 -14.50 -5.25
N ASN A 114 -17.49 -15.45 -5.94
CA ASN A 114 -16.84 -16.69 -6.38
C ASN A 114 -15.96 -16.51 -7.63
N SER A 115 -16.10 -15.40 -8.37
CA SER A 115 -15.27 -15.06 -9.52
C SER A 115 -15.07 -13.53 -9.65
N PRO A 116 -14.04 -13.07 -10.42
CA PRO A 116 -13.63 -11.66 -10.44
C PRO A 116 -14.51 -10.79 -11.36
N ASN A 117 -15.81 -10.76 -11.13
CA ASN A 117 -16.72 -9.86 -11.83
C ASN A 117 -17.91 -9.48 -10.94
N ALA A 118 -18.55 -8.34 -11.26
CA ALA A 118 -19.65 -7.77 -10.47
C ALA A 118 -20.94 -8.60 -10.48
N GLU A 119 -21.12 -9.47 -11.48
CA GLU A 119 -22.32 -10.30 -11.70
C GLU A 119 -22.15 -11.71 -11.12
N ALA A 120 -20.96 -12.02 -10.60
CA ALA A 120 -20.64 -13.32 -10.02
C ALA A 120 -21.46 -13.61 -8.76
N GLY A 121 -21.70 -14.90 -8.52
CA GLY A 121 -22.38 -15.34 -7.30
C GLY A 121 -21.68 -14.90 -6.03
N VAL A 122 -22.48 -14.52 -5.02
CA VAL A 122 -21.99 -14.08 -3.71
C VAL A 122 -21.78 -15.30 -2.82
N GLU A 123 -20.59 -15.51 -2.32
CA GLU A 123 -20.21 -16.57 -1.37
C GLU A 123 -20.45 -16.16 0.08
N ALA A 124 -20.23 -14.88 0.39
CA ALA A 124 -20.43 -14.32 1.72
C ALA A 124 -20.56 -12.80 1.67
N TYR A 125 -21.19 -12.24 2.69
CA TYR A 125 -21.22 -10.81 2.96
C TYR A 125 -20.21 -10.49 4.05
N LEU A 126 -19.28 -9.56 3.78
CA LEU A 126 -18.31 -9.10 4.74
C LEU A 126 -18.70 -7.69 5.20
N THR A 127 -18.64 -7.45 6.50
CA THR A 127 -18.91 -6.13 7.07
C THR A 127 -17.62 -5.34 7.29
N GLN A 128 -17.77 -4.04 7.48
CA GLN A 128 -16.66 -3.16 7.85
C GLN A 128 -15.86 -3.74 9.03
N GLY A 129 -14.53 -3.66 8.94
CA GLY A 129 -13.65 -4.19 9.96
C GLY A 129 -13.23 -5.64 9.76
N VAL A 130 -13.87 -6.40 8.88
CA VAL A 130 -13.38 -7.74 8.53
C VAL A 130 -12.04 -7.62 7.83
N SER A 131 -11.09 -8.47 8.24
CA SER A 131 -9.76 -8.55 7.65
C SER A 131 -9.39 -9.99 7.32
N GLY A 132 -8.51 -10.15 6.36
CA GLY A 132 -8.03 -11.46 5.92
C GLY A 132 -6.76 -11.33 5.09
N GLU A 133 -6.41 -12.39 4.38
CA GLU A 133 -5.24 -12.44 3.53
C GLU A 133 -5.57 -11.97 2.11
N LEU A 134 -4.78 -11.03 1.59
CA LEU A 134 -4.79 -10.62 0.20
C LEU A 134 -3.84 -11.51 -0.59
N ILE A 135 -4.38 -12.40 -1.42
CA ILE A 135 -3.59 -13.41 -2.12
C ILE A 135 -3.03 -12.87 -3.43
N ARG A 136 -3.88 -12.21 -4.23
CA ARG A 136 -3.48 -11.72 -5.55
C ARG A 136 -4.33 -10.54 -5.99
N CYS A 137 -3.66 -9.52 -6.55
CA CYS A 137 -4.26 -8.48 -7.35
C CYS A 137 -3.44 -8.32 -8.63
N ASP A 138 -4.06 -8.42 -9.79
CA ASP A 138 -3.40 -8.08 -11.05
C ASP A 138 -3.49 -6.55 -11.26
N LYS A 139 -2.54 -5.98 -11.99
CA LYS A 139 -2.34 -4.52 -12.11
C LYS A 139 -3.62 -3.75 -12.47
N ASP A 140 -4.34 -4.22 -13.46
CA ASP A 140 -5.50 -3.53 -14.02
C ASP A 140 -6.82 -4.25 -13.68
N ALA A 141 -6.80 -5.18 -12.71
CA ALA A 141 -7.99 -5.91 -12.29
C ALA A 141 -8.81 -5.10 -11.27
N ASP A 142 -10.13 -5.04 -11.49
CA ASP A 142 -11.07 -4.44 -10.54
C ASP A 142 -11.27 -5.30 -9.29
N PHE A 143 -10.98 -6.59 -9.37
CA PHE A 143 -11.15 -7.55 -8.29
C PHE A 143 -9.84 -8.20 -7.88
N CYS A 144 -9.67 -8.39 -6.57
CA CYS A 144 -8.54 -9.08 -5.99
C CYS A 144 -8.98 -10.39 -5.34
N ARG A 145 -8.14 -11.42 -5.47
CA ARG A 145 -8.35 -12.69 -4.78
C ARG A 145 -7.95 -12.58 -3.33
N VAL A 146 -8.83 -12.97 -2.44
CA VAL A 146 -8.64 -12.91 -0.98
C VAL A 146 -8.95 -14.23 -0.31
N ASN A 147 -8.49 -14.39 0.92
CA ASN A 147 -8.89 -15.47 1.83
C ASN A 147 -9.31 -14.85 3.17
N VAL A 148 -10.49 -15.18 3.62
CA VAL A 148 -11.02 -14.77 4.92
C VAL A 148 -11.66 -15.98 5.59
N ASP A 149 -11.23 -16.28 6.81
CA ASP A 149 -11.77 -17.38 7.62
C ASP A 149 -11.87 -18.72 6.84
N HIS A 150 -10.75 -19.09 6.17
CA HIS A 150 -10.63 -20.30 5.30
C HIS A 150 -11.51 -20.31 4.05
N ARG A 151 -12.18 -19.21 3.71
CA ARG A 151 -12.96 -19.04 2.47
C ARG A 151 -12.19 -18.17 1.50
N SER A 152 -11.97 -18.68 0.29
CA SER A 152 -11.36 -17.90 -0.79
C SER A 152 -12.46 -17.31 -1.68
N GLY A 153 -12.24 -16.07 -2.13
CA GLY A 153 -13.13 -15.39 -3.05
C GLY A 153 -12.50 -14.15 -3.63
N TYR A 154 -13.32 -13.29 -4.19
CA TYR A 154 -12.90 -12.04 -4.83
C TYR A 154 -13.64 -10.86 -4.22
N LEU A 155 -12.87 -9.81 -3.89
CA LEU A 155 -13.38 -8.50 -3.45
C LEU A 155 -13.05 -7.44 -4.51
N ALA A 156 -13.95 -6.49 -4.70
CA ALA A 156 -13.62 -5.32 -5.49
C ALA A 156 -12.50 -4.53 -4.80
N ARG A 157 -11.56 -4.03 -5.61
CA ARG A 157 -10.38 -3.31 -5.09
C ARG A 157 -10.75 -2.05 -4.30
N THR A 158 -11.89 -1.45 -4.62
CA THR A 158 -12.42 -0.25 -3.94
C THR A 158 -12.99 -0.52 -2.56
N ASP A 159 -13.26 -1.78 -2.22
CA ASP A 159 -14.03 -2.14 -1.03
C ASP A 159 -13.17 -2.43 0.19
N PHE A 160 -11.85 -2.46 0.00
CA PHE A 160 -10.91 -2.77 1.06
C PHE A 160 -9.65 -1.91 1.01
N TRP A 161 -8.98 -1.83 2.14
CA TRP A 161 -7.67 -1.23 2.32
C TRP A 161 -6.62 -2.34 2.48
N GLY A 162 -5.43 -2.18 1.86
CA GLY A 162 -4.35 -3.19 1.88
C GLY A 162 -3.61 -3.34 0.55
N ALA A 163 -4.04 -2.60 -0.49
CA ALA A 163 -3.33 -2.48 -1.77
C ALA A 163 -3.53 -1.09 -2.36
N PHE A 164 -2.51 -0.57 -3.04
CA PHE A 164 -2.63 0.68 -3.80
C PHE A 164 -3.41 0.45 -5.10
N ALA A 165 -3.98 1.53 -5.63
CA ALA A 165 -4.59 1.51 -6.95
C ALA A 165 -3.54 1.08 -8.00
N GLY A 166 -3.88 0.13 -8.86
CA GLY A 166 -2.98 -0.39 -9.90
C GLY A 166 -1.78 -1.22 -9.39
N GLU A 167 -1.67 -1.49 -8.09
CA GLU A 167 -0.61 -2.34 -7.54
C GLU A 167 -0.84 -3.80 -7.92
N THR A 168 0.25 -4.48 -8.30
CA THR A 168 0.26 -5.95 -8.47
C THR A 168 0.66 -6.60 -7.15
N VAL A 169 -0.20 -7.49 -6.64
CA VAL A 169 0.09 -8.32 -5.48
C VAL A 169 0.17 -9.78 -5.95
N GLN A 170 1.25 -10.45 -5.59
CA GLN A 170 1.47 -11.87 -5.87
C GLN A 170 1.73 -12.62 -4.56
N PRO A 171 1.44 -13.94 -4.52
CA PRO A 171 1.69 -14.79 -3.35
C PRO A 171 3.15 -14.81 -2.94
#